data_abb5d9eecb0d281229586f5bc27a1057
#
_entry.id   abb5d9eecb0d281229586f5bc27a1057
#
_cell.length_a   1.000
_cell.length_b   1.000
_cell.length_c   1.000
_cell.angle_alpha   90.00
_cell.angle_beta   90.00
_cell.angle_gamma   90.00
#
_symmetry.space_group_name_H-M   'P 1'
#
loop_
_entity.id
_entity.type
_entity.pdbx_description
1 polymer ?
#
loop_
_entity_poly.entity_id
_entity_poly.type
_entity_poly.pdbx_seq_one_letter_code
_entity_poly.pdbx_strand_id
1 'polypeptide(L)'
;KCCVRPPQNLYHPVLPYRCNGKLTFPLCKKCVALSLGTFVADELRKAVECSYKVVEIFEVWEYKTIQYNKDTDTDGLFTQYVNNFLKLKQDCGGWPQWCKSDEDKKRYIAQYKERENIELDESNISQNSGLRLLAKFMLNSFWGKFGQKENADKADIMDELLELFKLITNHSVDIHSLTVINNDVLFGNLGIRQEDVSPLKTVNVAIAAYTTAVARLVVYNYVEKLDRRVLYYDTDSIIL
;
A
#
# COMPACT_ATOMS: atom_id res chain seq x y z
N LYS A 1 13.74 11.32 7.93
CA LYS A 1 13.90 12.19 6.76
C LYS A 1 15.38 12.38 6.50
N CYS A 2 15.85 12.08 5.31
CA CYS A 2 17.27 12.15 4.97
C CYS A 2 17.50 12.48 3.50
N CYS A 3 18.72 12.87 3.20
CA CYS A 3 19.23 13.04 1.86
C CYS A 3 20.08 11.83 1.47
N VAL A 4 19.80 11.22 0.32
CA VAL A 4 20.50 10.05 -0.16
C VAL A 4 21.05 10.26 -1.58
N ARG A 5 22.15 9.59 -1.89
CA ARG A 5 22.78 9.59 -3.21
C ARG A 5 22.88 8.16 -3.72
N PRO A 6 22.28 7.83 -4.87
CA PRO A 6 22.43 6.51 -5.48
C PRO A 6 23.84 6.29 -6.02
N PRO A 7 24.28 5.03 -6.14
CA PRO A 7 25.52 4.67 -6.81
C PRO A 7 25.41 4.86 -8.33
N GLN A 8 26.54 4.93 -9.03
CA GLN A 8 26.56 5.19 -10.49
C GLN A 8 26.21 3.96 -11.32
N ASN A 9 26.44 2.76 -10.81
CA ASN A 9 26.37 1.50 -11.58
C ASN A 9 25.27 0.56 -11.12
N LEU A 10 24.28 1.06 -10.39
CA LEU A 10 23.13 0.26 -9.99
C LEU A 10 22.14 0.13 -11.18
N TYR A 11 21.72 -1.09 -11.50
CA TYR A 11 20.77 -1.34 -12.59
C TYR A 11 19.33 -1.18 -12.09
N HIS A 12 19.00 -1.74 -10.92
CA HIS A 12 17.67 -1.63 -10.32
C HIS A 12 17.67 -0.67 -9.13
N PRO A 13 16.89 0.42 -9.18
CA PRO A 13 16.79 1.35 -8.06
C PRO A 13 16.04 0.76 -6.88
N VAL A 14 16.51 1.04 -5.65
CA VAL A 14 15.88 0.56 -4.41
C VAL A 14 14.84 1.56 -3.91
N LEU A 15 15.21 2.84 -3.86
CA LEU A 15 14.41 3.85 -3.18
C LEU A 15 13.40 4.54 -4.11
N PRO A 16 12.15 4.64 -3.67
CA PRO A 16 11.15 5.43 -4.38
C PRO A 16 11.40 6.92 -4.23
N TYR A 17 11.06 7.68 -5.26
CA TYR A 17 11.08 9.13 -5.26
C TYR A 17 9.79 9.69 -5.87
N ARG A 18 9.18 10.68 -5.22
CA ARG A 18 7.97 11.32 -5.75
C ARG A 18 8.35 12.57 -6.52
N CYS A 19 8.07 12.57 -7.81
CA CYS A 19 8.27 13.71 -8.70
C CYS A 19 6.97 14.04 -9.43
N ASN A 20 6.52 15.30 -9.37
CA ASN A 20 5.29 15.77 -10.01
C ASN A 20 4.06 14.88 -9.70
N GLY A 21 3.89 14.51 -8.44
CA GLY A 21 2.78 13.67 -7.98
C GLY A 21 2.91 12.17 -8.31
N LYS A 22 3.89 11.77 -9.12
CA LYS A 22 4.13 10.37 -9.52
C LYS A 22 5.25 9.74 -8.71
N LEU A 23 5.07 8.47 -8.36
CA LEU A 23 6.12 7.66 -7.75
C LEU A 23 7.04 7.15 -8.85
N THR A 24 8.33 7.43 -8.72
CA THR A 24 9.37 7.02 -9.65
C THR A 24 10.53 6.38 -8.91
N PHE A 25 11.39 5.66 -9.62
CA PHE A 25 12.59 5.03 -9.09
C PHE A 25 13.81 5.47 -9.89
N PRO A 26 14.29 6.71 -9.68
CA PRO A 26 15.33 7.27 -10.51
C PRO A 26 16.74 6.79 -10.11
N LEU A 27 17.60 6.57 -11.12
CA LEU A 27 19.03 6.30 -10.98
C LEU A 27 19.90 7.43 -11.53
N CYS A 28 19.32 8.39 -12.27
CA CYS A 28 20.09 9.43 -12.92
C CYS A 28 20.52 10.54 -11.94
N LYS A 29 21.75 11.05 -12.11
CA LYS A 29 22.30 12.15 -11.31
C LYS A 29 21.46 13.42 -11.35
N LYS A 30 20.83 13.73 -12.48
CA LYS A 30 20.00 14.94 -12.64
C LYS A 30 18.67 14.82 -11.89
N CYS A 31 18.10 13.60 -11.86
CA CYS A 31 16.84 13.33 -11.16
C CYS A 31 17.03 13.16 -9.64
N VAL A 32 18.25 12.80 -9.23
CA VAL A 32 18.56 12.36 -7.85
C VAL A 32 19.77 13.12 -7.29
N ALA A 33 20.10 14.28 -7.84
CA ALA A 33 21.28 15.03 -7.38
C ALA A 33 21.32 15.17 -5.84
N LEU A 34 20.16 15.24 -5.19
CA LEU A 34 19.95 15.14 -3.74
C LEU A 34 18.50 14.72 -3.51
N SER A 35 18.20 13.42 -3.45
CA SER A 35 16.86 12.95 -3.10
C SER A 35 16.59 13.17 -1.63
N LEU A 36 15.89 14.25 -1.32
CA LEU A 36 15.31 14.47 -0.01
C LEU A 36 14.06 13.59 0.09
N GLY A 37 14.05 12.61 0.99
CA GLY A 37 12.92 11.72 1.18
C GLY A 37 12.74 11.32 2.64
N THR A 38 11.54 10.82 2.92
CA THR A 38 11.26 10.10 4.17
C THR A 38 11.13 8.63 3.81
N PHE A 39 12.04 7.81 4.32
CA PHE A 39 12.12 6.39 4.01
C PHE A 39 11.94 5.59 5.29
N VAL A 40 11.38 4.39 5.19
CA VAL A 40 11.39 3.44 6.30
C VAL A 40 12.80 2.86 6.47
N ALA A 41 13.13 2.45 7.69
CA ALA A 41 14.48 2.00 8.03
C ALA A 41 14.95 0.82 7.17
N ASP A 42 14.06 -0.12 6.86
CA ASP A 42 14.40 -1.33 6.10
C ASP A 42 14.74 -1.02 4.64
N GLU A 43 13.99 -0.12 3.99
CA GLU A 43 14.32 0.35 2.64
C GLU A 43 15.66 1.10 2.62
N LEU A 44 15.89 1.95 3.62
CA LEU A 44 17.16 2.68 3.69
C LEU A 44 18.34 1.76 3.95
N ARG A 45 18.17 0.73 4.80
CA ARG A 45 19.19 -0.31 5.05
C ARG A 45 19.53 -1.06 3.76
N LYS A 46 18.50 -1.52 3.03
CA LYS A 46 18.70 -2.18 1.74
C LYS A 46 19.37 -1.28 0.72
N ALA A 47 19.02 0.00 0.68
CA ALA A 47 19.68 0.96 -0.20
C ALA A 47 21.18 1.12 0.14
N VAL A 48 21.52 1.20 1.42
CA VAL A 48 22.94 1.27 1.84
C VAL A 48 23.71 -0.01 1.46
N GLU A 49 23.10 -1.20 1.61
CA GLU A 49 23.67 -2.46 1.11
C GLU A 49 23.93 -2.40 -0.41
N CYS A 50 23.02 -1.76 -1.16
CA CYS A 50 23.17 -1.50 -2.60
C CYS A 50 24.07 -0.28 -2.92
N SER A 51 24.92 0.15 -1.98
CA SER A 51 25.89 1.24 -2.15
C SER A 51 25.31 2.65 -2.28
N TYR A 52 24.07 2.89 -1.86
CA TYR A 52 23.61 4.26 -1.66
C TYR A 52 24.36 4.91 -0.49
N LYS A 53 24.59 6.21 -0.60
CA LYS A 53 25.20 7.02 0.45
C LYS A 53 24.16 7.90 1.11
N VAL A 54 23.99 7.76 2.40
CA VAL A 54 23.24 8.74 3.21
C VAL A 54 24.15 9.95 3.39
N VAL A 55 23.72 11.09 2.84
CA VAL A 55 24.51 12.33 2.84
C VAL A 55 24.23 13.13 4.11
N GLU A 56 22.95 13.22 4.48
CA GLU A 56 22.51 13.99 5.62
C GLU A 56 21.22 13.41 6.19
N ILE A 57 21.09 13.42 7.51
CA ILE A 57 19.89 13.00 8.25
C ILE A 57 19.30 14.22 8.94
N PHE A 58 18.06 14.56 8.61
CA PHE A 58 17.36 15.74 9.17
C PHE A 58 16.47 15.37 10.32
N GLU A 59 15.85 14.16 10.28
CA GLU A 59 14.85 13.75 11.23
C GLU A 59 14.79 12.23 11.31
N VAL A 60 14.65 11.72 12.52
CA VAL A 60 14.46 10.27 12.80
C VAL A 60 13.26 10.14 13.70
N TRP A 61 12.33 9.27 13.29
CA TRP A 61 11.18 8.86 14.10
C TRP A 61 11.41 7.44 14.60
N GLU A 62 11.25 7.25 15.87
CA GLU A 62 11.35 5.93 16.50
C GLU A 62 9.96 5.48 16.97
N TYR A 63 9.63 4.24 16.70
CA TYR A 63 8.36 3.64 17.07
C TYR A 63 8.59 2.41 17.95
N LYS A 64 7.73 2.25 18.95
CA LYS A 64 7.62 0.96 19.64
C LYS A 64 6.90 0.00 18.70
N THR A 65 7.57 -1.08 18.34
CA THR A 65 7.03 -2.10 17.42
C THR A 65 6.57 -3.32 18.20
N ILE A 66 5.50 -3.94 17.72
CA ILE A 66 5.06 -5.28 18.12
C ILE A 66 5.24 -6.15 16.90
N GLN A 67 6.04 -7.19 17.01
CA GLN A 67 6.32 -8.08 15.90
C GLN A 67 5.57 -9.40 16.06
N TYR A 68 4.89 -9.83 14.99
CA TYR A 68 4.34 -11.17 14.91
C TYR A 68 5.48 -12.18 14.87
N ASN A 69 5.39 -13.20 15.71
CA ASN A 69 6.32 -14.31 15.70
C ASN A 69 5.54 -15.62 15.76
N LYS A 70 5.60 -16.38 14.66
CA LYS A 70 4.94 -17.68 14.50
C LYS A 70 5.42 -18.71 15.55
N ASP A 71 6.70 -18.66 15.91
CA ASP A 71 7.31 -19.66 16.79
C ASP A 71 7.00 -19.42 18.27
N THR A 72 6.70 -18.20 18.65
CA THR A 72 6.37 -17.81 20.04
C THR A 72 4.89 -17.59 20.28
N ASP A 73 4.05 -17.89 19.29
CA ASP A 73 2.59 -17.63 19.30
C ASP A 73 2.22 -16.18 19.69
N THR A 74 3.13 -15.27 19.37
CA THR A 74 2.88 -13.85 19.60
C THR A 74 2.08 -13.29 18.45
N ASP A 75 0.80 -13.07 18.66
CA ASP A 75 -0.08 -12.45 17.68
C ASP A 75 0.37 -11.03 17.37
N GLY A 76 0.53 -10.72 16.09
CA GLY A 76 0.67 -9.37 15.61
C GLY A 76 -0.63 -8.59 15.74
N LEU A 77 -0.54 -7.28 15.66
CA LEU A 77 -1.67 -6.36 15.87
C LEU A 77 -2.91 -6.68 15.01
N PHE A 78 -2.70 -7.25 13.81
CA PHE A 78 -3.78 -7.50 12.84
C PHE A 78 -3.87 -8.97 12.41
N THR A 79 -3.22 -9.88 13.11
CA THR A 79 -3.13 -11.30 12.71
C THR A 79 -4.49 -11.93 12.50
N GLN A 80 -5.41 -11.77 13.44
CA GLN A 80 -6.76 -12.34 13.33
C GLN A 80 -7.52 -11.80 12.12
N TYR A 81 -7.46 -10.49 11.88
CA TYR A 81 -8.11 -9.89 10.72
C TYR A 81 -7.55 -10.45 9.41
N VAL A 82 -6.23 -10.43 9.26
CA VAL A 82 -5.55 -10.89 8.04
C VAL A 82 -5.82 -12.38 7.81
N ASN A 83 -5.67 -13.21 8.84
CA ASN A 83 -5.87 -14.67 8.73
C ASN A 83 -7.32 -15.03 8.37
N ASN A 84 -8.32 -14.35 8.94
CA ASN A 84 -9.72 -14.58 8.62
C ASN A 84 -10.02 -14.30 7.14
N PHE A 85 -9.56 -13.17 6.62
CA PHE A 85 -9.80 -12.83 5.21
C PHE A 85 -8.92 -13.61 4.23
N LEU A 86 -7.70 -14.01 4.64
CA LEU A 86 -6.89 -14.94 3.84
C LEU A 86 -7.56 -16.30 3.74
N LYS A 87 -8.05 -16.85 4.86
CA LYS A 87 -8.82 -18.10 4.88
C LYS A 87 -10.04 -18.00 3.98
N LEU A 88 -10.88 -16.98 4.16
CA LEU A 88 -12.08 -16.78 3.35
C LEU A 88 -11.75 -16.66 1.85
N LYS A 89 -10.71 -15.90 1.50
CA LYS A 89 -10.25 -15.76 0.11
C LYS A 89 -9.84 -17.11 -0.48
N GLN A 90 -9.19 -17.97 0.31
CA GLN A 90 -8.68 -19.24 -0.13
C GLN A 90 -9.80 -20.27 -0.25
N ASP A 91 -10.66 -20.37 0.75
CA ASP A 91 -11.85 -21.24 0.74
C ASP A 91 -12.75 -20.93 -0.47
N CYS A 92 -12.99 -19.62 -0.73
CA CYS A 92 -13.79 -19.17 -1.88
C CYS A 92 -13.08 -19.25 -3.24
N GLY A 93 -11.82 -19.65 -3.28
CA GLY A 93 -11.07 -19.88 -4.53
C GLY A 93 -11.41 -21.21 -5.19
N GLY A 94 -12.02 -22.12 -4.46
CA GLY A 94 -12.25 -23.50 -4.87
C GLY A 94 -10.96 -24.33 -4.90
N TRP A 95 -11.09 -25.58 -5.29
CA TRP A 95 -9.96 -26.50 -5.41
C TRP A 95 -9.08 -26.16 -6.61
N PRO A 96 -7.75 -26.18 -6.48
CA PRO A 96 -6.86 -26.07 -7.61
C PRO A 96 -7.09 -27.17 -8.66
N GLN A 97 -6.83 -26.90 -9.92
CA GLN A 97 -7.06 -27.83 -11.02
C GLN A 97 -6.32 -29.19 -10.87
N TRP A 98 -5.21 -29.20 -10.13
CA TRP A 98 -4.42 -30.39 -9.86
C TRP A 98 -4.97 -31.24 -8.72
N CYS A 99 -5.84 -30.70 -7.85
CA CYS A 99 -6.49 -31.44 -6.76
C CYS A 99 -7.64 -32.30 -7.32
N LYS A 100 -7.35 -33.55 -7.64
CA LYS A 100 -8.33 -34.47 -8.21
C LYS A 100 -8.72 -35.61 -7.26
N SER A 101 -7.83 -35.97 -6.34
CA SER A 101 -8.04 -37.02 -5.34
C SER A 101 -8.21 -36.46 -3.94
N ASP A 102 -8.71 -37.26 -3.00
CA ASP A 102 -8.81 -36.85 -1.60
C ASP A 102 -7.42 -36.73 -0.95
N GLU A 103 -6.41 -37.48 -1.43
CA GLU A 103 -5.02 -37.31 -1.02
C GLU A 103 -4.48 -35.94 -1.48
N ASP A 104 -4.82 -35.49 -2.68
CA ASP A 104 -4.41 -34.17 -3.20
C ASP A 104 -5.02 -33.05 -2.36
N LYS A 105 -6.29 -33.17 -1.99
CA LYS A 105 -6.98 -32.19 -1.14
C LYS A 105 -6.33 -32.09 0.26
N LYS A 106 -6.06 -33.22 0.90
CA LYS A 106 -5.37 -33.25 2.20
C LYS A 106 -3.97 -32.61 2.09
N ARG A 107 -3.24 -32.95 1.03
CA ARG A 107 -1.92 -32.36 0.76
C ARG A 107 -2.01 -30.84 0.59
N TYR A 108 -2.99 -30.34 -0.15
CA TYR A 108 -3.22 -28.91 -0.35
C TYR A 108 -3.49 -28.17 0.96
N ILE A 109 -4.39 -28.69 1.83
CA ILE A 109 -4.69 -28.12 3.13
C ILE A 109 -3.45 -28.12 4.02
N ALA A 110 -2.69 -29.23 4.05
CA ALA A 110 -1.48 -29.35 4.85
C ALA A 110 -0.39 -28.36 4.40
N GLN A 111 -0.15 -28.22 3.09
CA GLN A 111 0.80 -27.25 2.54
C GLN A 111 0.40 -25.82 2.85
N TYR A 112 -0.90 -25.51 2.79
CA TYR A 112 -1.37 -24.16 3.13
C TYR A 112 -1.18 -23.86 4.62
N LYS A 113 -1.50 -24.85 5.49
CA LYS A 113 -1.26 -24.73 6.93
C LYS A 113 0.21 -24.58 7.28
N GLU A 114 1.09 -25.32 6.62
CA GLU A 114 2.54 -25.22 6.83
C GLU A 114 3.07 -23.84 6.42
N ARG A 115 2.60 -23.30 5.27
CA ARG A 115 3.08 -22.04 4.73
C ARG A 115 2.53 -20.82 5.47
N GLU A 116 1.21 -20.77 5.70
CA GLU A 116 0.51 -19.59 6.19
C GLU A 116 0.09 -19.70 7.67
N ASN A 117 0.24 -20.86 8.28
CA ASN A 117 -0.29 -21.18 9.61
C ASN A 117 -1.82 -21.02 9.74
N ILE A 118 -2.54 -21.21 8.63
CA ILE A 118 -4.01 -21.11 8.57
C ILE A 118 -4.57 -22.47 8.16
N GLU A 119 -5.50 -22.99 8.96
CA GLU A 119 -6.19 -24.24 8.66
C GLU A 119 -7.44 -23.99 7.83
N LEU A 120 -7.45 -24.50 6.59
CA LEU A 120 -8.61 -24.45 5.70
C LEU A 120 -9.62 -25.53 6.12
N ASP A 121 -10.90 -25.23 5.93
CA ASP A 121 -11.96 -26.20 6.15
C ASP A 121 -12.37 -26.84 4.82
N GLU A 122 -12.15 -28.15 4.68
CA GLU A 122 -12.45 -28.88 3.45
C GLU A 122 -13.89 -28.68 3.00
N SER A 123 -14.85 -28.62 3.94
CA SER A 123 -16.28 -28.46 3.66
C SER A 123 -16.62 -27.08 3.07
N ASN A 124 -15.80 -26.08 3.36
CA ASN A 124 -16.03 -24.70 2.93
C ASN A 124 -15.32 -24.35 1.61
N ILE A 125 -14.42 -25.22 1.13
CA ILE A 125 -13.69 -24.96 -0.10
C ILE A 125 -14.61 -25.14 -1.31
N SER A 126 -15.13 -24.01 -1.81
CA SER A 126 -16.00 -23.97 -2.99
C SER A 126 -15.77 -22.69 -3.78
N GLN A 127 -15.95 -22.75 -5.09
CA GLN A 127 -15.75 -21.57 -5.94
C GLN A 127 -16.85 -20.55 -5.70
N ASN A 128 -16.50 -19.39 -5.13
CA ASN A 128 -17.37 -18.23 -4.97
C ASN A 128 -16.60 -16.95 -5.32
N SER A 129 -16.73 -16.51 -6.56
CA SER A 129 -15.99 -15.35 -7.08
C SER A 129 -16.35 -14.05 -6.35
N GLY A 130 -17.60 -13.88 -5.92
CA GLY A 130 -18.05 -12.69 -5.21
C GLY A 130 -17.43 -12.57 -3.81
N LEU A 131 -17.53 -13.63 -3.00
CA LEU A 131 -16.90 -13.63 -1.67
C LEU A 131 -15.37 -13.58 -1.74
N ARG A 132 -14.77 -14.25 -2.73
CA ARG A 132 -13.32 -14.16 -2.96
C ARG A 132 -12.89 -12.73 -3.29
N LEU A 133 -13.66 -12.02 -4.12
CA LEU A 133 -13.40 -10.62 -4.46
C LEU A 133 -13.56 -9.71 -3.24
N LEU A 134 -14.61 -9.91 -2.44
CA LEU A 134 -14.83 -9.19 -1.19
C LEU A 134 -13.66 -9.39 -0.22
N ALA A 135 -13.23 -10.62 0.02
CA ALA A 135 -12.09 -10.93 0.88
C ALA A 135 -10.80 -10.25 0.37
N LYS A 136 -10.58 -10.25 -0.96
CA LYS A 136 -9.45 -9.52 -1.57
C LYS A 136 -9.53 -8.01 -1.30
N PHE A 137 -10.70 -7.41 -1.42
CA PHE A 137 -10.87 -5.99 -1.11
C PHE A 137 -10.63 -5.69 0.36
N MET A 138 -11.13 -6.53 1.28
CA MET A 138 -10.90 -6.36 2.71
C MET A 138 -9.40 -6.39 3.05
N LEU A 139 -8.64 -7.31 2.46
CA LEU A 139 -7.19 -7.38 2.65
C LEU A 139 -6.45 -6.16 2.07
N ASN A 140 -6.81 -5.74 0.86
CA ASN A 140 -6.10 -4.66 0.17
C ASN A 140 -6.45 -3.27 0.72
N SER A 141 -7.71 -3.02 1.07
CA SER A 141 -8.15 -1.73 1.59
C SER A 141 -7.72 -1.49 3.03
N PHE A 142 -7.45 -2.54 3.78
CA PHE A 142 -7.13 -2.46 5.20
C PHE A 142 -5.89 -1.61 5.47
N TRP A 143 -4.75 -1.93 4.84
CA TRP A 143 -3.53 -1.15 5.02
C TRP A 143 -3.62 0.24 4.37
N GLY A 144 -4.35 0.36 3.26
CA GLY A 144 -4.58 1.62 2.56
C GLY A 144 -5.32 2.65 3.41
N LYS A 145 -6.20 2.18 4.31
CA LYS A 145 -6.92 3.05 5.25
C LYS A 145 -5.98 3.80 6.19
N PHE A 146 -4.88 3.20 6.60
CA PHE A 146 -3.88 3.87 7.45
C PHE A 146 -3.11 4.97 6.71
N GLY A 147 -3.01 4.89 5.38
CA GLY A 147 -2.38 5.91 4.54
C GLY A 147 -3.36 6.87 3.87
N GLN A 148 -4.61 6.91 4.31
CA GLN A 148 -5.62 7.78 3.73
C GLN A 148 -5.23 9.25 3.89
N LYS A 149 -5.36 10.04 2.81
CA LYS A 149 -5.19 11.49 2.86
C LYS A 149 -6.26 12.08 3.77
N GLU A 150 -5.86 12.82 4.80
CA GLU A 150 -6.78 13.40 5.78
C GLU A 150 -7.68 14.47 5.19
N ASN A 151 -7.12 15.27 4.30
CA ASN A 151 -7.86 16.29 3.55
C ASN A 151 -7.96 15.85 2.07
N ALA A 152 -8.83 14.87 1.80
CA ALA A 152 -9.15 14.48 0.43
C ALA A 152 -10.20 15.43 -0.14
N ASP A 153 -10.00 15.84 -1.39
CA ASP A 153 -10.96 16.63 -2.11
C ASP A 153 -12.30 15.90 -2.19
N LYS A 154 -13.37 16.62 -1.98
CA LYS A 154 -14.75 16.12 -2.09
C LYS A 154 -15.37 16.70 -3.32
N ALA A 155 -16.06 15.85 -4.07
CA ALA A 155 -16.94 16.27 -5.14
C ALA A 155 -18.34 16.50 -4.57
N ASP A 156 -18.93 17.63 -4.87
CA ASP A 156 -20.29 17.97 -4.48
C ASP A 156 -21.09 18.45 -5.68
N ILE A 157 -22.36 18.10 -5.73
CA ILE A 157 -23.29 18.49 -6.78
C ILE A 157 -24.33 19.39 -6.14
N MET A 158 -24.42 20.62 -6.64
CA MET A 158 -25.31 21.65 -6.11
C MET A 158 -26.35 21.98 -7.17
N ASP A 159 -27.61 21.85 -6.81
CA ASP A 159 -28.78 22.20 -7.63
C ASP A 159 -29.58 23.36 -7.02
N GLU A 160 -29.25 23.78 -5.81
CA GLU A 160 -29.89 24.93 -5.16
C GLU A 160 -28.89 26.10 -4.98
N LEU A 161 -29.35 27.29 -5.32
CA LEU A 161 -28.59 28.53 -5.14
C LEU A 161 -28.17 28.77 -3.67
N LEU A 162 -29.02 28.36 -2.74
CA LEU A 162 -28.76 28.49 -1.30
C LEU A 162 -27.56 27.63 -0.85
N GLU A 163 -27.38 26.45 -1.44
CA GLU A 163 -26.26 25.59 -1.15
C GLU A 163 -24.93 26.20 -1.63
N LEU A 164 -24.95 26.78 -2.83
CA LEU A 164 -23.82 27.52 -3.37
C LEU A 164 -23.45 28.71 -2.46
N PHE A 165 -24.44 29.48 -1.99
CA PHE A 165 -24.17 30.59 -1.05
C PHE A 165 -23.58 30.10 0.28
N LYS A 166 -24.11 29.03 0.86
CA LYS A 166 -23.56 28.42 2.07
C LYS A 166 -22.11 27.96 1.87
N LEU A 167 -21.82 27.40 0.71
CA LEU A 167 -20.48 26.97 0.37
C LEU A 167 -19.50 28.13 0.26
N ILE A 168 -19.84 29.17 -0.51
CA ILE A 168 -18.99 30.35 -0.74
C ILE A 168 -18.74 31.13 0.55
N THR A 169 -19.71 31.14 1.46
CA THR A 169 -19.62 31.84 2.75
C THR A 169 -18.97 31.02 3.85
N ASN A 170 -18.68 29.73 3.61
CA ASN A 170 -18.03 28.87 4.58
C ASN A 170 -16.51 29.06 4.56
N HIS A 171 -16.00 29.72 5.60
CA HIS A 171 -14.57 30.03 5.73
C HIS A 171 -13.67 28.79 5.90
N SER A 172 -14.22 27.63 6.28
CA SER A 172 -13.46 26.38 6.47
C SER A 172 -13.32 25.55 5.18
N VAL A 173 -13.91 26.01 4.09
CA VAL A 173 -13.89 25.29 2.80
C VAL A 173 -13.02 26.03 1.79
N ASP A 174 -12.15 25.29 1.13
CA ASP A 174 -11.41 25.73 -0.05
C ASP A 174 -12.10 25.21 -1.31
N ILE A 175 -12.54 26.11 -2.18
CA ILE A 175 -13.14 25.77 -3.47
C ILE A 175 -12.03 25.64 -4.50
N HIS A 176 -11.72 24.42 -4.93
CA HIS A 176 -10.68 24.15 -5.91
C HIS A 176 -11.16 24.41 -7.35
N SER A 177 -12.40 24.02 -7.63
CA SER A 177 -13.05 24.31 -8.92
C SER A 177 -14.56 24.26 -8.80
N LEU A 178 -15.21 25.09 -9.63
CA LEU A 178 -16.66 25.02 -9.88
C LEU A 178 -16.88 24.84 -11.37
N THR A 179 -17.64 23.85 -11.75
CA THR A 179 -17.96 23.55 -13.15
C THR A 179 -19.47 23.58 -13.34
N VAL A 180 -19.95 24.41 -14.25
CA VAL A 180 -21.37 24.45 -14.63
C VAL A 180 -21.67 23.25 -15.52
N ILE A 181 -22.55 22.37 -15.08
CA ILE A 181 -23.00 21.21 -15.86
C ILE A 181 -24.14 21.62 -16.79
N ASN A 182 -25.13 22.33 -16.24
CA ASN A 182 -26.25 22.92 -16.99
C ASN A 182 -26.79 24.14 -16.23
N ASN A 183 -27.97 24.66 -16.63
CA ASN A 183 -28.53 25.85 -16.02
C ASN A 183 -28.96 25.71 -14.56
N ASP A 184 -29.11 24.47 -14.10
CA ASP A 184 -29.67 24.17 -12.76
C ASP A 184 -28.65 23.44 -11.86
N VAL A 185 -27.49 22.94 -12.41
CA VAL A 185 -26.56 22.07 -11.70
C VAL A 185 -25.12 22.56 -11.82
N LEU A 186 -24.49 22.72 -10.65
CA LEU A 186 -23.07 22.99 -10.49
C LEU A 186 -22.35 21.78 -9.88
N PHE A 187 -21.18 21.48 -10.40
CA PHE A 187 -20.26 20.49 -9.82
C PHE A 187 -19.12 21.23 -9.14
N GLY A 188 -18.94 21.01 -7.83
CA GLY A 188 -17.88 21.58 -7.04
C GLY A 188 -16.81 20.55 -6.68
N ASN A 189 -15.54 20.92 -6.79
CA ASN A 189 -14.44 20.19 -6.18
C ASN A 189 -13.91 21.02 -5.00
N LEU A 190 -14.02 20.46 -3.80
CA LEU A 190 -13.90 21.16 -2.53
C LEU A 190 -12.87 20.49 -1.63
N GLY A 191 -12.12 21.30 -0.88
CA GLY A 191 -11.25 20.83 0.19
C GLY A 191 -11.60 21.53 1.51
N ILE A 192 -11.09 21.01 2.61
CA ILE A 192 -11.12 21.70 3.91
C ILE A 192 -9.82 22.50 4.02
N ARG A 193 -9.87 23.72 4.52
CA ARG A 193 -8.65 24.50 4.79
C ARG A 193 -7.71 23.74 5.71
N GLN A 194 -6.42 23.82 5.44
CA GLN A 194 -5.41 23.03 6.16
C GLN A 194 -5.46 23.25 7.68
N GLU A 195 -5.80 24.46 8.13
CA GLU A 195 -5.93 24.85 9.53
C GLU A 195 -7.16 24.24 10.22
N ASP A 196 -8.19 23.89 9.45
CA ASP A 196 -9.45 23.32 9.95
C ASP A 196 -9.49 21.78 9.81
N VAL A 197 -8.44 21.17 9.25
CA VAL A 197 -8.37 19.72 9.11
C VAL A 197 -8.18 19.05 10.46
N SER A 198 -9.17 18.26 10.85
CA SER A 198 -9.06 17.42 12.05
C SER A 198 -8.35 16.11 11.71
N PRO A 199 -7.28 15.73 12.45
CA PRO A 199 -6.59 14.46 12.22
C PRO A 199 -7.52 13.27 12.34
N LEU A 200 -7.48 12.38 11.35
CA LEU A 200 -8.27 11.15 11.37
C LEU A 200 -7.67 10.15 12.37
N LYS A 201 -8.44 9.71 13.36
CA LYS A 201 -8.00 8.73 14.38
C LYS A 201 -7.60 7.38 13.81
N THR A 202 -7.99 7.09 12.57
CA THR A 202 -7.72 5.82 11.86
C THR A 202 -6.49 5.87 10.97
N VAL A 203 -5.83 7.03 10.83
CA VAL A 203 -4.62 7.17 10.02
C VAL A 203 -3.39 6.79 10.85
N ASN A 204 -2.54 5.96 10.27
CA ASN A 204 -1.22 5.64 10.80
C ASN A 204 -0.25 5.47 9.62
N VAL A 205 0.38 6.57 9.25
CA VAL A 205 1.28 6.63 8.09
C VAL A 205 2.45 5.66 8.22
N ALA A 206 2.93 5.37 9.44
CA ALA A 206 4.00 4.41 9.66
C ALA A 206 3.58 3.00 9.22
N ILE A 207 2.40 2.52 9.64
CA ILE A 207 1.88 1.20 9.22
C ILE A 207 1.76 1.14 7.69
N ALA A 208 1.16 2.16 7.06
CA ALA A 208 1.00 2.20 5.62
C ALA A 208 2.34 2.20 4.87
N ALA A 209 3.30 3.00 5.35
CA ALA A 209 4.63 3.10 4.76
C ALA A 209 5.40 1.79 4.86
N TYR A 210 5.42 1.16 6.05
CA TYR A 210 6.11 -0.12 6.25
C TYR A 210 5.49 -1.25 5.44
N THR A 211 4.15 -1.34 5.37
CA THR A 211 3.48 -2.37 4.57
C THR A 211 3.89 -2.31 3.10
N THR A 212 3.90 -1.11 2.51
CA THR A 212 4.30 -0.93 1.11
C THR A 212 5.80 -1.11 0.90
N ALA A 213 6.62 -0.67 1.85
CA ALA A 213 8.07 -0.82 1.79
C ALA A 213 8.50 -2.29 1.85
N VAL A 214 7.95 -3.06 2.79
CA VAL A 214 8.25 -4.49 2.91
C VAL A 214 7.82 -5.24 1.66
N ALA A 215 6.64 -4.94 1.10
CA ALA A 215 6.19 -5.54 -0.16
C ALA A 215 7.19 -5.26 -1.31
N ARG A 216 7.64 -4.00 -1.45
CA ARG A 216 8.67 -3.65 -2.45
C ARG A 216 10.00 -4.38 -2.23
N LEU A 217 10.43 -4.52 -0.99
CA LEU A 217 11.68 -5.22 -0.66
C LEU A 217 11.60 -6.71 -0.98
N VAL A 218 10.46 -7.34 -0.77
CA VAL A 218 10.24 -8.75 -1.17
C VAL A 218 10.44 -8.90 -2.69
N VAL A 219 9.79 -8.05 -3.50
CA VAL A 219 9.98 -8.06 -4.96
C VAL A 219 11.42 -7.74 -5.34
N TYR A 220 12.02 -6.73 -4.70
CA TYR A 220 13.40 -6.32 -4.97
C TYR A 220 14.41 -7.45 -4.75
N ASN A 221 14.23 -8.28 -3.74
CA ASN A 221 15.10 -9.44 -3.48
C ASN A 221 15.10 -10.46 -4.65
N TYR A 222 14.00 -10.58 -5.37
CA TYR A 222 13.95 -11.39 -6.61
C TYR A 222 14.57 -10.65 -7.79
N VAL A 223 14.24 -9.37 -7.95
CA VAL A 223 14.80 -8.51 -9.00
C VAL A 223 16.31 -8.45 -8.92
N GLU A 224 16.90 -8.32 -7.73
CA GLU A 224 18.35 -8.35 -7.52
C GLU A 224 19.00 -9.67 -7.96
N LYS A 225 18.36 -10.82 -7.66
CA LYS A 225 18.85 -12.14 -8.09
C LYS A 225 18.75 -12.37 -9.59
N LEU A 226 17.74 -11.79 -10.22
CA LEU A 226 17.49 -11.93 -11.66
C LEU A 226 18.29 -10.92 -12.50
N ASP A 227 18.68 -9.79 -11.89
CA ASP A 227 19.47 -8.72 -12.46
C ASP A 227 19.00 -8.31 -13.87
N ARG A 228 19.85 -8.28 -14.87
CA ARG A 228 19.55 -7.81 -16.23
C ARG A 228 18.58 -8.67 -17.01
N ARG A 229 18.14 -9.80 -16.48
CA ARG A 229 17.10 -10.63 -17.07
C ARG A 229 15.70 -10.06 -16.88
N VAL A 230 15.52 -9.13 -15.92
CA VAL A 230 14.24 -8.51 -15.63
C VAL A 230 13.92 -7.47 -16.70
N LEU A 231 12.85 -7.69 -17.44
CA LEU A 231 12.33 -6.76 -18.43
C LEU A 231 11.34 -5.76 -17.80
N TYR A 232 10.51 -6.24 -16.89
CA TYR A 232 9.50 -5.45 -16.19
C TYR A 232 9.15 -6.08 -14.85
N TYR A 233 8.80 -5.28 -13.88
CA TYR A 233 8.23 -5.76 -12.61
C TYR A 233 7.23 -4.74 -12.07
N ASP A 234 6.19 -5.26 -11.42
CA ASP A 234 5.17 -4.45 -10.76
C ASP A 234 4.56 -5.24 -9.60
N THR A 235 4.40 -4.58 -8.47
CA THR A 235 3.75 -5.01 -7.23
C THR A 235 4.17 -6.40 -6.74
N ASP A 236 3.80 -7.47 -7.44
CA ASP A 236 4.01 -8.89 -7.07
C ASP A 236 4.40 -9.77 -8.27
N SER A 237 4.72 -9.17 -9.41
CA SER A 237 5.05 -9.88 -10.64
C SER A 237 6.33 -9.38 -11.28
N ILE A 238 7.06 -10.29 -11.92
CA ILE A 238 8.31 -10.03 -12.64
C ILE A 238 8.22 -10.72 -14.00
N ILE A 239 8.53 -9.98 -15.08
CA ILE A 239 8.63 -10.48 -16.44
C ILE A 239 10.10 -10.55 -16.83
N LEU A 240 10.49 -11.71 -17.38
CA LEU A 240 11.87 -12.03 -17.81
C LEU A 240 11.99 -12.00 -19.32
#